data_0a0daa0d68e9d9350a11712509177d4b
#
_entry.id   0a0daa0d68e9d9350a11712509177d4b
#
_cell.length_a   1.000
_cell.length_b   1.000
_cell.length_c   1.000
_cell.angle_alpha   90.00
_cell.angle_beta   90.00
_cell.angle_gamma   90.00
#
_symmetry.space_group_name_H-M   'P 1'
#
loop_
_entity.id
_entity.type
_entity.pdbx_description
1 polymer ?
#
loop_
_entity_poly.entity_id
_entity_poly.type
_entity_poly.pdbx_seq_one_letter_code
_entity_poly.pdbx_strand_id
1 'polypeptide(L)'
;MNYLEPRIKEGVLLAAPGRGGDTLNGPMADQVRTFRTLDFSTMVQPALVVAGDQDDSRHFTDMGPAWHQDPYHLAPGTKTLFTVFGAGHLLGGIQGYDAAESAQLSDENPAHVAAIARLTAAYLRARFGRGDSAWQQAQSELTTGPDAVGRVESK
;
A
#
# COMPACT_ATOMS: atom_id res chain seq x y z
N MET A 1 19.30 -4.80 10.57
CA MET A 1 20.09 -5.23 9.39
C MET A 1 19.52 -4.48 8.20
N ASN A 2 20.31 -3.65 7.52
CA ASN A 2 19.82 -2.82 6.42
C ASN A 2 20.12 -3.53 5.09
N TYR A 3 19.07 -3.97 4.39
CA TYR A 3 19.17 -4.67 3.11
C TYR A 3 18.89 -3.72 1.94
N LEU A 4 19.72 -2.68 1.81
CA LEU A 4 19.67 -1.83 0.64
C LEU A 4 20.17 -2.60 -0.59
N GLU A 5 19.24 -2.99 -1.47
CA GLU A 5 19.59 -3.58 -2.76
C GLU A 5 19.67 -2.47 -3.83
N PRO A 6 20.87 -2.10 -4.29
CA PRO A 6 21.06 -0.92 -5.16
C PRO A 6 20.47 -1.07 -6.57
N ARG A 7 20.12 -2.29 -6.95
CA ARG A 7 19.44 -2.56 -8.24
C ARG A 7 17.95 -2.20 -8.21
N ILE A 8 17.34 -2.16 -7.02
CA ILE A 8 15.95 -1.73 -6.87
C ILE A 8 15.90 -0.21 -7.01
N LYS A 9 15.22 0.28 -8.03
CA LYS A 9 15.09 1.71 -8.34
C LYS A 9 13.73 2.28 -7.93
N GLU A 10 12.72 1.45 -7.94
CA GLU A 10 11.33 1.80 -7.61
C GLU A 10 10.69 0.68 -6.79
N GLY A 11 9.75 1.05 -5.92
CA GLY A 11 8.98 0.09 -5.14
C GLY A 11 7.48 0.27 -5.34
N VAL A 12 6.73 -0.82 -5.22
CA VAL A 12 5.27 -0.80 -5.05
C VAL A 12 4.97 -1.65 -3.83
N LEU A 13 4.37 -1.05 -2.81
CA LEU A 13 3.99 -1.71 -1.57
C LEU A 13 2.47 -1.78 -1.51
N LEU A 14 1.94 -2.99 -1.44
CA LEU A 14 0.51 -3.26 -1.40
C LEU A 14 0.14 -3.77 -0.01
N ALA A 15 -0.69 -3.04 0.72
CA ALA A 15 -1.08 -3.36 2.10
C ALA A 15 0.12 -3.77 2.98
N ALA A 16 1.25 -3.07 2.82
CA ALA A 16 2.47 -3.39 3.55
C ALA A 16 2.28 -3.17 5.06
N PRO A 17 2.93 -3.96 5.92
CA PRO A 17 2.93 -3.67 7.35
C PRO A 17 3.58 -2.32 7.63
N GLY A 18 3.09 -1.64 8.66
CA GLY A 18 3.68 -0.41 9.17
C GLY A 18 4.92 -0.66 10.04
N ARG A 19 5.38 0.37 10.74
CA ARG A 19 6.57 0.26 11.60
C ARG A 19 6.36 -0.76 12.72
N GLY A 20 7.47 -1.33 13.15
CA GLY A 20 7.54 -2.26 14.28
C GLY A 20 7.66 -1.57 15.64
N GLY A 21 8.23 -2.27 16.60
CA GLY A 21 8.40 -1.80 17.97
C GLY A 21 7.10 -1.74 18.74
N ASP A 22 6.86 -0.64 19.47
CA ASP A 22 5.71 -0.46 20.34
C ASP A 22 4.36 -0.41 19.63
N THR A 23 4.34 -0.21 18.32
CA THR A 23 3.12 -0.24 17.52
C THR A 23 2.58 -1.65 17.28
N LEU A 24 3.41 -2.67 17.48
CA LEU A 24 3.01 -4.08 17.43
C LEU A 24 2.52 -4.52 18.81
N ASN A 25 1.27 -4.25 19.10
CA ASN A 25 0.65 -4.50 20.40
C ASN A 25 -0.59 -5.42 20.34
N GLY A 26 -0.92 -5.92 19.15
CA GLY A 26 -2.00 -6.87 18.94
C GLY A 26 -1.68 -8.29 19.43
N PRO A 27 -2.69 -9.15 19.56
CA PRO A 27 -2.54 -10.50 20.15
C PRO A 27 -1.61 -11.44 19.33
N MET A 28 -1.38 -11.16 18.07
CA MET A 28 -0.48 -11.94 17.19
C MET A 28 0.86 -11.24 16.95
N ALA A 29 1.14 -10.11 17.58
CA ALA A 29 2.36 -9.35 17.37
C ALA A 29 3.64 -10.17 17.60
N ASP A 30 3.62 -11.11 18.56
CA ASP A 30 4.75 -11.99 18.86
C ASP A 30 5.02 -13.06 17.79
N GLN A 31 4.04 -13.38 16.97
CA GLN A 31 4.15 -14.39 15.93
C GLN A 31 4.88 -13.86 14.68
N VAL A 32 4.90 -12.53 14.50
CA VAL A 32 5.50 -11.86 13.34
C VAL A 32 6.80 -11.15 13.72
N ARG A 33 7.76 -11.91 14.20
CA ARG A 33 9.05 -11.37 14.70
C ARG A 33 9.76 -10.46 13.70
N THR A 34 9.60 -10.70 12.40
CA THR A 34 10.19 -9.88 11.33
C THR A 34 9.62 -8.47 11.30
N PHE A 35 8.36 -8.27 11.73
CA PHE A 35 7.75 -6.95 11.77
C PHE A 35 8.27 -6.09 12.92
N ARG A 36 8.78 -6.69 14.00
CA ARG A 36 9.28 -5.94 15.17
C ARG A 36 10.39 -4.96 14.86
N THR A 37 11.17 -5.23 13.82
CA THR A 37 12.32 -4.42 13.41
C THR A 37 12.06 -3.59 12.17
N LEU A 38 10.80 -3.51 11.70
CA LEU A 38 10.48 -2.68 10.55
C LEU A 38 10.71 -1.22 10.89
N ASP A 39 11.53 -0.60 10.06
CA ASP A 39 11.91 0.80 10.12
C ASP A 39 12.10 1.31 8.69
N PHE A 40 11.44 2.40 8.39
CA PHE A 40 11.43 3.00 7.05
C PHE A 40 12.44 4.13 6.89
N SER A 41 13.21 4.47 7.91
CA SER A 41 14.16 5.59 7.92
C SER A 41 15.21 5.52 6.81
N THR A 42 15.52 4.33 6.34
CA THR A 42 16.52 4.08 5.28
C THR A 42 15.91 3.75 3.91
N MET A 43 14.59 3.73 3.79
CA MET A 43 13.89 3.46 2.54
C MET A 43 13.86 4.70 1.64
N VAL A 44 15.01 5.04 1.06
CA VAL A 44 15.20 6.26 0.24
C VAL A 44 14.66 6.14 -1.17
N GLN A 45 14.53 4.93 -1.72
CA GLN A 45 14.04 4.72 -3.08
C GLN A 45 12.61 5.21 -3.23
N PRO A 46 12.25 5.80 -4.37
CA PRO A 46 10.88 6.16 -4.66
C PRO A 46 9.95 4.95 -4.59
N ALA A 47 8.75 5.15 -4.07
CA ALA A 47 7.77 4.06 -3.97
C ALA A 47 6.34 4.56 -4.05
N LEU A 48 5.48 3.72 -4.64
CA LEU A 48 4.04 3.79 -4.51
C LEU A 48 3.63 2.91 -3.32
N VAL A 49 2.94 3.50 -2.36
CA VAL A 49 2.32 2.80 -1.22
C VAL A 49 0.82 2.73 -1.49
N VAL A 50 0.23 1.55 -1.46
CA VAL A 50 -1.21 1.33 -1.62
C VAL A 50 -1.75 0.75 -0.33
N ALA A 51 -2.74 1.42 0.26
CA ALA A 51 -3.37 1.00 1.51
C ALA A 51 -4.90 1.17 1.42
N GLY A 52 -5.64 0.25 1.99
CA GLY A 52 -7.09 0.37 2.17
C GLY A 52 -7.43 1.22 3.39
N ASP A 53 -8.49 2.02 3.32
CA ASP A 53 -8.94 2.82 4.48
C ASP A 53 -9.76 2.00 5.50
N GLN A 54 -10.06 0.72 5.16
CA GLN A 54 -10.71 -0.25 6.04
C GLN A 54 -9.77 -1.41 6.42
N ASP A 55 -8.46 -1.27 6.16
CA ASP A 55 -7.45 -2.29 6.49
C ASP A 55 -7.10 -2.23 7.99
N ASP A 56 -7.94 -2.87 8.80
CA ASP A 56 -7.80 -2.90 10.25
C ASP A 56 -7.10 -4.18 10.71
N SER A 57 -5.79 -4.12 10.80
CA SER A 57 -4.93 -5.24 11.21
C SER A 57 -4.87 -5.43 12.74
N ARG A 58 -6.00 -5.48 13.43
CA ARG A 58 -6.11 -5.61 14.92
C ARG A 58 -5.37 -6.82 15.51
N HIS A 59 -5.08 -7.80 14.70
CA HIS A 59 -4.25 -8.93 15.15
C HIS A 59 -2.81 -8.52 15.47
N PHE A 60 -2.31 -7.46 14.85
CA PHE A 60 -0.94 -6.98 14.98
C PHE A 60 -0.82 -5.65 15.70
N THR A 61 -1.77 -4.73 15.52
CA THR A 61 -1.68 -3.35 15.98
C THR A 61 -3.06 -2.76 16.29
N ASP A 62 -3.11 -1.77 17.18
CA ASP A 62 -4.29 -0.95 17.45
C ASP A 62 -4.32 0.36 16.62
N MET A 63 -3.33 0.59 15.77
CA MET A 63 -3.26 1.80 14.93
C MET A 63 -4.31 1.85 13.81
N GLY A 64 -4.97 0.73 13.53
CA GLY A 64 -5.93 0.64 12.42
C GLY A 64 -5.29 0.85 11.05
N PRO A 65 -6.08 1.32 10.05
CA PRO A 65 -5.61 1.47 8.67
C PRO A 65 -4.40 2.39 8.49
N ALA A 66 -4.19 3.34 9.40
CA ALA A 66 -3.06 4.25 9.35
C ALA A 66 -1.71 3.53 9.43
N TRP A 67 -1.65 2.36 10.06
CA TRP A 67 -0.44 1.56 10.17
C TRP A 67 0.11 1.16 8.80
N HIS A 68 -0.75 0.82 7.85
CA HIS A 68 -0.37 0.46 6.49
C HIS A 68 0.13 1.64 5.63
N GLN A 69 -0.04 2.87 6.14
CA GLN A 69 0.46 4.08 5.49
C GLN A 69 1.85 4.52 6.00
N ASP A 70 2.36 3.90 7.06
CA ASP A 70 3.67 4.22 7.63
C ASP A 70 4.83 4.24 6.61
N PRO A 71 4.91 3.35 5.61
CA PRO A 71 5.94 3.44 4.60
C PRO A 71 5.94 4.76 3.82
N TYR A 72 4.76 5.35 3.61
CA TYR A 72 4.64 6.69 3.04
C TYR A 72 5.06 7.75 4.03
N HIS A 73 4.52 7.76 5.24
CA HIS A 73 4.74 8.84 6.20
C HIS A 73 6.16 8.88 6.74
N LEU A 74 6.76 7.73 7.04
CA LEU A 74 8.02 7.61 7.77
C LEU A 74 9.25 7.50 6.88
N ALA A 75 9.11 6.97 5.66
CA ALA A 75 10.24 6.85 4.75
C ALA A 75 10.67 8.21 4.17
N PRO A 76 11.97 8.47 4.03
CA PRO A 76 12.48 9.66 3.36
C PRO A 76 12.35 9.55 1.83
N GLY A 77 12.56 10.68 1.16
CA GLY A 77 12.54 10.77 -0.31
C GLY A 77 11.14 10.69 -0.90
N THR A 78 11.09 10.62 -2.21
CA THR A 78 9.85 10.65 -2.99
C THR A 78 9.00 9.41 -2.72
N LYS A 79 7.79 9.64 -2.26
CA LYS A 79 6.78 8.61 -2.03
C LYS A 79 5.43 9.07 -2.57
N THR A 80 4.65 8.12 -3.04
CA THR A 80 3.26 8.33 -3.40
C THR A 80 2.40 7.37 -2.58
N LEU A 81 1.31 7.85 -2.01
CA LEU A 81 0.32 7.05 -1.30
C LEU A 81 -0.97 7.04 -2.12
N PHE A 82 -1.49 5.86 -2.39
CA PHE A 82 -2.84 5.64 -2.89
C PHE A 82 -3.67 4.99 -1.79
N THR A 83 -4.56 5.77 -1.18
CA THR A 83 -5.55 5.25 -0.23
C THR A 83 -6.80 4.83 -0.98
N VAL A 84 -7.14 3.54 -0.93
CA VAL A 84 -8.31 2.97 -1.61
C VAL A 84 -9.50 2.98 -0.66
N PHE A 85 -10.58 3.65 -1.05
CA PHE A 85 -11.78 3.81 -0.23
C PHE A 85 -12.57 2.49 -0.12
N GLY A 86 -12.94 2.12 1.08
CA GLY A 86 -13.69 0.90 1.37
C GLY A 86 -12.89 -0.40 1.22
N ALA A 87 -11.58 -0.34 0.93
CA ALA A 87 -10.76 -1.53 0.80
C ALA A 87 -10.18 -1.97 2.14
N GLY A 88 -10.23 -3.28 2.40
CA GLY A 88 -9.53 -3.96 3.49
C GLY A 88 -8.14 -4.43 3.08
N HIS A 89 -7.60 -5.40 3.85
CA HIS A 89 -6.23 -5.90 3.68
C HIS A 89 -5.98 -6.55 2.31
N LEU A 90 -6.98 -7.22 1.74
CA LEU A 90 -6.85 -7.89 0.45
C LEU A 90 -6.98 -6.94 -0.75
N LEU A 91 -7.22 -5.65 -0.52
CA LEU A 91 -7.31 -4.63 -1.56
C LEU A 91 -8.28 -5.02 -2.70
N GLY A 92 -9.43 -5.61 -2.33
CA GLY A 92 -10.43 -6.07 -3.29
C GLY A 92 -10.18 -7.45 -3.88
N GLY A 93 -9.28 -8.25 -3.30
CA GLY A 93 -8.95 -9.59 -3.77
C GLY A 93 -7.77 -9.64 -4.75
N ILE A 94 -6.81 -8.72 -4.61
CA ILE A 94 -5.64 -8.61 -5.51
C ILE A 94 -4.78 -9.89 -5.54
N GLN A 95 -4.84 -10.70 -4.50
CA GLN A 95 -4.13 -11.99 -4.42
C GLN A 95 -4.90 -13.16 -5.07
N GLY A 96 -6.06 -12.89 -5.66
CA GLY A 96 -6.95 -13.90 -6.27
C GLY A 96 -8.16 -14.20 -5.40
N TYR A 97 -9.29 -14.42 -6.04
CA TYR A 97 -10.57 -14.67 -5.35
C TYR A 97 -10.57 -15.95 -4.53
N ASP A 98 -9.93 -17.00 -5.02
CA ASP A 98 -9.82 -18.29 -4.31
C ASP A 98 -9.08 -18.14 -2.97
N ALA A 99 -8.13 -17.21 -2.88
CA ALA A 99 -7.41 -16.93 -1.65
C ALA A 99 -8.30 -16.24 -0.60
N ALA A 100 -9.20 -15.35 -1.03
CA ALA A 100 -10.15 -14.68 -0.16
C ALA A 100 -11.15 -15.69 0.45
N GLU A 101 -11.67 -16.62 -0.33
CA GLU A 101 -12.56 -17.68 0.15
C GLU A 101 -11.89 -18.56 1.20
N SER A 102 -10.63 -18.96 0.97
CA SER A 102 -9.87 -19.80 1.91
C SER A 102 -9.55 -19.09 3.23
N ALA A 103 -9.41 -17.78 3.21
CA ALA A 103 -9.11 -16.97 4.38
C ALA A 103 -10.37 -16.46 5.10
N GLN A 104 -11.58 -16.75 4.63
CA GLN A 104 -12.85 -16.21 5.10
C GLN A 104 -12.88 -14.65 5.16
N LEU A 105 -12.10 -14.01 4.31
CA LEU A 105 -12.03 -12.57 4.20
C LEU A 105 -12.88 -12.13 3.01
N SER A 106 -13.92 -11.35 3.27
CA SER A 106 -14.82 -10.82 2.23
C SER A 106 -14.41 -9.39 1.88
N ASP A 107 -13.37 -9.24 1.07
CA ASP A 107 -12.92 -7.94 0.55
C ASP A 107 -12.89 -7.95 -0.98
N GLU A 108 -13.81 -8.72 -1.59
CA GLU A 108 -13.86 -8.84 -3.05
C GLU A 108 -14.48 -7.60 -3.69
N ASN A 109 -13.67 -6.88 -4.46
CA ASN A 109 -14.10 -5.75 -5.24
C ASN A 109 -13.27 -5.63 -6.52
N PRO A 110 -13.76 -6.13 -7.66
CA PRO A 110 -13.04 -6.04 -8.93
C PRO A 110 -12.67 -4.61 -9.36
N ALA A 111 -13.46 -3.61 -8.95
CA ALA A 111 -13.15 -2.21 -9.25
C ALA A 111 -11.89 -1.74 -8.49
N HIS A 112 -11.70 -2.16 -7.23
CA HIS A 112 -10.46 -1.89 -6.48
C HIS A 112 -9.26 -2.51 -7.17
N VAL A 113 -9.35 -3.81 -7.53
CA VAL A 113 -8.27 -4.52 -8.23
C VAL A 113 -7.90 -3.82 -9.55
N ALA A 114 -8.90 -3.44 -10.35
CA ALA A 114 -8.68 -2.74 -11.61
C ALA A 114 -8.03 -1.36 -11.42
N ALA A 115 -8.48 -0.60 -10.41
CA ALA A 115 -7.92 0.70 -10.07
C ALA A 115 -6.47 0.61 -9.64
N ILE A 116 -6.15 -0.34 -8.73
CA ILE A 116 -4.79 -0.57 -8.23
C ILE A 116 -3.86 -1.00 -9.36
N ALA A 117 -4.29 -1.94 -10.20
CA ALA A 117 -3.51 -2.41 -11.34
C ALA A 117 -3.23 -1.27 -12.33
N ARG A 118 -4.24 -0.45 -12.63
CA ARG A 118 -4.12 0.70 -13.52
C ARG A 118 -3.17 1.75 -12.99
N LEU A 119 -3.36 2.15 -11.71
CA LEU A 119 -2.53 3.19 -11.10
C LEU A 119 -1.07 2.72 -10.96
N THR A 120 -0.86 1.46 -10.57
CA THR A 120 0.48 0.86 -10.48
C THR A 120 1.18 0.84 -11.84
N ALA A 121 0.49 0.40 -12.90
CA ALA A 121 1.06 0.39 -14.24
C ALA A 121 1.40 1.81 -14.74
N ALA A 122 0.54 2.78 -14.46
CA ALA A 122 0.76 4.18 -14.82
C ALA A 122 1.95 4.78 -14.04
N TYR A 123 2.04 4.52 -12.73
CA TYR A 123 3.15 4.91 -11.87
C TYR A 123 4.49 4.39 -12.42
N LEU A 124 4.59 3.08 -12.63
CA LEU A 124 5.83 2.47 -13.12
C LEU A 124 6.22 2.98 -14.52
N ARG A 125 5.26 3.20 -15.41
CA ARG A 125 5.54 3.81 -16.73
C ARG A 125 6.12 5.20 -16.62
N ALA A 126 5.54 6.06 -15.77
CA ALA A 126 6.05 7.41 -15.52
C ALA A 126 7.47 7.36 -14.96
N ARG A 127 7.69 6.51 -13.94
CA ARG A 127 9.00 6.39 -13.28
C ARG A 127 10.11 5.84 -14.20
N PHE A 128 9.77 4.98 -15.14
CA PHE A 128 10.72 4.46 -16.15
C PHE A 128 10.77 5.28 -17.45
N GLY A 129 10.35 6.55 -17.41
CA GLY A 129 10.54 7.50 -18.51
C GLY A 129 9.65 7.26 -19.73
N ARG A 130 8.51 6.59 -19.56
CA ARG A 130 7.54 6.34 -20.63
C ARG A 130 6.40 7.36 -20.70
N GLY A 131 6.64 8.56 -20.13
CA GLY A 131 5.71 9.69 -20.16
C GLY A 131 4.77 9.75 -18.96
N ASP A 132 4.42 10.97 -18.57
CA ASP A 132 3.61 11.25 -17.37
C ASP A 132 2.10 11.32 -17.63
N SER A 133 1.68 11.39 -18.91
CA SER A 133 0.27 11.57 -19.26
C SER A 133 -0.62 10.45 -18.75
N ALA A 134 -0.17 9.19 -18.83
CA ALA A 134 -0.92 8.06 -18.33
C ALA A 134 -1.06 8.10 -16.79
N TRP A 135 -0.05 8.60 -16.09
CA TRP A 135 -0.07 8.81 -14.66
C TRP A 135 -1.09 9.89 -14.26
N GLN A 136 -1.02 11.06 -14.90
CA GLN A 136 -1.94 12.15 -14.66
C GLN A 136 -3.41 11.75 -14.96
N GLN A 137 -3.62 11.04 -16.06
CA GLN A 137 -4.93 10.53 -16.44
C GLN A 137 -5.46 9.53 -15.39
N ALA A 138 -4.64 8.55 -14.99
CA ALA A 138 -5.06 7.55 -13.99
C ALA A 138 -5.39 8.20 -12.65
N GLN A 139 -4.56 9.14 -12.18
CA GLN A 139 -4.87 9.90 -10.97
C GLN A 139 -6.21 10.62 -11.10
N SER A 140 -6.39 11.42 -12.16
CA SER A 140 -7.62 12.21 -12.33
C SER A 140 -8.87 11.32 -12.34
N GLU A 141 -8.87 10.23 -13.10
CA GLU A 141 -10.03 9.35 -13.24
C GLU A 141 -10.35 8.54 -11.98
N LEU A 142 -9.34 8.19 -11.18
CA LEU A 142 -9.52 7.36 -9.98
C LEU A 142 -9.76 8.16 -8.70
N THR A 143 -9.46 9.47 -8.70
CA THR A 143 -9.52 10.27 -7.47
C THR A 143 -10.47 11.46 -7.54
N THR A 144 -11.16 11.67 -8.66
CA THR A 144 -12.08 12.81 -8.81
C THR A 144 -13.49 12.36 -9.15
N GLY A 145 -14.46 13.17 -8.72
CA GLY A 145 -15.89 12.93 -8.99
C GLY A 145 -16.56 11.99 -7.97
N PRO A 146 -17.85 11.71 -8.19
CA PRO A 146 -18.66 10.90 -7.27
C PRO A 146 -18.24 9.42 -7.23
N ASP A 147 -17.57 8.95 -8.27
CA ASP A 147 -17.10 7.55 -8.41
C ASP A 147 -15.61 7.39 -8.06
N ALA A 148 -15.04 8.34 -7.32
CA ALA A 148 -13.66 8.27 -6.88
C ALA A 148 -13.40 6.99 -6.09
N VAL A 149 -12.42 6.19 -6.54
CA VAL A 149 -12.05 4.91 -5.92
C VAL A 149 -11.09 5.12 -4.74
N GLY A 150 -10.40 6.26 -4.71
CA GLY A 150 -9.44 6.54 -3.67
C GLY A 150 -8.86 7.95 -3.72
N ARG A 151 -7.79 8.16 -2.98
CA ARG A 151 -7.06 9.41 -2.88
C ARG A 151 -5.57 9.17 -3.12
N VAL A 152 -4.94 10.03 -3.92
CA VAL A 152 -3.48 10.01 -4.17
C VAL A 152 -2.82 11.22 -3.51
N GLU A 153 -1.76 10.98 -2.76
CA GLU A 153 -0.91 11.96 -2.11
C GLU A 153 0.54 11.71 -2.48
N SER A 154 1.36 12.75 -2.59
CA SER A 154 2.79 12.63 -2.94
C SER A 154 3.63 13.57 -2.11
N LYS A 155 4.87 13.17 -1.82
CA LYS A 155 5.89 13.97 -1.14
C LYS A 155 7.27 13.78 -1.77
#